data_129ec8e51fcab72cca81d3818c169cf6
#
_entry.id   129ec8e51fcab72cca81d3818c169cf6
#
_cell.length_a   1.000
_cell.length_b   1.000
_cell.length_c   1.000
_cell.angle_alpha   90.00
_cell.angle_beta   90.00
_cell.angle_gamma   90.00
#
_symmetry.space_group_name_H-M   'P 1'
#
loop_
_entity.id
_entity.type
_entity.pdbx_description
1 polymer ?
#
loop_
_entity_poly.entity_id
_entity_poly.type
_entity_poly.pdbx_seq_one_letter_code
_entity_poly.pdbx_strand_id
1 'polypeptide(L)'
;EVQVVVGQGTAYVKGYRVENSGERSFTIDQIATTDTINSQNVSMEYGNYFEIDQSSASRGYLNLSIGSLSDVQNASSQSAGSIAVLNMTPSRIYIHHALFSGAQALSGVTKLNDSNNGSGDVPVKITGFGAPIIKESARKALVFDTGVDGLFATTNTFIPVRAQTSATCTSGTITLTANPGEDFNCLNEITEILVNLAGVQHPVISRTTALNNSQLNIVVDSAVNGTVEVFYNKRLVGSSGGVDPYNKIVKVPNIKSNYTPSQTKYCLGFPDVFEITSIITEGTGPSGVDEDWTNSFRLKPNQKDTYYDISYIEYIEGRPKPPTGIMVTKMKVFQVNTSTGEYFFSINSYPNTLERYEIPSYTSESGQVYNLRDCFDFRPHVNNISNANYTATIPNQAPVITTTVGTQPVNFNLLPTPLIPAAQQSLQSDLEHYLSRIDTVAVDSYGDIILVKGEEQKNPSPPRLETDQLAIANVEIPTFPALSKKQADILRKDGYAIKPRATGIKNYTMKDLHSLEKKIDNM
;
A
#
# COMPACT_ATOMS: atom_id res chain seq x y z
N GLU A 1 8.10 -24.81 16.15
CA GLU A 1 8.52 -24.42 17.52
C GLU A 1 9.77 -23.56 17.44
N VAL A 2 9.77 -22.46 18.17
CA VAL A 2 10.94 -21.57 18.27
C VAL A 2 11.50 -21.71 19.69
N GLN A 3 12.82 -21.85 19.81
CA GLN A 3 13.49 -21.96 21.09
C GLN A 3 14.37 -20.73 21.33
N VAL A 4 14.30 -20.20 22.55
CA VAL A 4 15.25 -19.21 23.08
C VAL A 4 16.22 -19.91 24.00
N VAL A 5 17.51 -19.71 23.75
CA VAL A 5 18.59 -20.34 24.52
C VAL A 5 19.29 -19.29 25.37
N VAL A 6 19.41 -19.57 26.66
CA VAL A 6 20.20 -18.77 27.61
C VAL A 6 21.53 -19.46 27.82
N GLY A 7 22.61 -18.78 27.48
CA GLY A 7 23.98 -19.28 27.64
C GLY A 7 24.48 -19.21 29.09
N GLN A 8 25.73 -19.61 29.27
CA GLN A 8 26.43 -19.55 30.56
C GLN A 8 26.59 -18.09 31.03
N GLY A 9 26.46 -17.88 32.32
CA GLY A 9 26.61 -16.53 32.91
C GLY A 9 26.47 -16.49 34.41
N THR A 10 26.77 -15.33 34.98
CA THR A 10 26.62 -15.07 36.41
C THR A 10 25.71 -13.87 36.61
N ALA A 11 24.76 -13.98 37.51
CA ALA A 11 23.88 -12.91 37.94
C ALA A 11 23.91 -12.71 39.44
N TYR A 12 23.51 -11.53 39.89
CA TYR A 12 23.34 -11.24 41.34
C TYR A 12 21.87 -10.87 41.58
N VAL A 13 21.17 -11.73 42.30
CA VAL A 13 19.75 -11.56 42.61
C VAL A 13 19.60 -11.33 44.09
N LYS A 14 19.10 -10.20 44.53
CA LYS A 14 19.00 -9.79 45.94
C LYS A 14 20.30 -9.98 46.75
N GLY A 15 21.45 -9.83 46.13
CA GLY A 15 22.75 -10.03 46.77
C GLY A 15 23.28 -11.46 46.72
N TYR A 16 22.50 -12.42 46.26
CA TYR A 16 22.95 -13.80 46.04
C TYR A 16 23.58 -13.93 44.68
N ARG A 17 24.75 -14.54 44.62
CA ARG A 17 25.42 -14.87 43.36
C ARG A 17 24.83 -16.15 42.78
N VAL A 18 24.32 -16.04 41.57
CA VAL A 18 23.75 -17.16 40.83
C VAL A 18 24.59 -17.42 39.59
N GLU A 19 24.96 -18.68 39.37
CA GLU A 19 25.75 -19.10 38.21
C GLU A 19 24.96 -20.09 37.33
N ASN A 20 24.83 -19.80 36.05
CA ASN A 20 24.36 -20.75 35.07
C ASN A 20 25.60 -21.35 34.36
N SER A 21 25.88 -22.62 34.63
CA SER A 21 27.03 -23.34 34.08
C SER A 21 26.76 -24.06 32.74
N GLY A 22 25.51 -24.09 32.29
CA GLY A 22 25.08 -24.78 31.08
C GLY A 22 24.18 -23.90 30.20
N GLU A 23 23.75 -24.44 29.08
CA GLU A 23 22.73 -23.83 28.24
C GLU A 23 21.33 -24.26 28.75
N ARG A 24 20.42 -23.30 28.84
CA ARG A 24 19.00 -23.52 29.12
C ARG A 24 18.17 -23.08 27.92
N SER A 25 17.30 -23.95 27.42
CA SER A 25 16.40 -23.65 26.31
C SER A 25 14.97 -23.56 26.76
N PHE A 26 14.25 -22.59 26.23
CA PHE A 26 12.81 -22.38 26.44
C PHE A 26 12.10 -22.41 25.10
N THR A 27 11.05 -23.21 25.03
CA THR A 27 10.16 -23.22 23.85
C THR A 27 9.21 -22.03 23.95
N ILE A 28 9.16 -21.25 22.87
CA ILE A 28 8.24 -20.12 22.74
C ILE A 28 7.03 -20.60 21.95
N ASP A 29 5.86 -20.51 22.57
CA ASP A 29 4.59 -20.83 21.90
C ASP A 29 4.22 -19.69 20.95
N GLN A 30 3.80 -20.03 19.75
CA GLN A 30 3.20 -19.06 18.82
C GLN A 30 1.85 -18.60 19.35
N ILE A 31 1.53 -17.34 19.09
CA ILE A 31 0.27 -16.73 19.49
C ILE A 31 -0.65 -16.77 18.27
N ALA A 32 -1.78 -17.42 18.41
CA ALA A 32 -2.83 -17.45 17.40
C ALA A 32 -4.14 -16.80 17.90
N THR A 33 -4.06 -16.08 19.00
CA THR A 33 -5.21 -15.35 19.57
C THR A 33 -5.47 -14.11 18.72
N THR A 34 -6.74 -13.90 18.37
CA THR A 34 -7.19 -12.72 17.64
C THR A 34 -8.02 -11.81 18.54
N ASP A 35 -8.04 -10.54 18.19
CA ASP A 35 -8.93 -9.52 18.76
C ASP A 35 -9.62 -8.76 17.64
N THR A 36 -10.78 -8.17 17.93
CA THR A 36 -11.60 -7.46 16.96
C THR A 36 -11.74 -6.00 17.33
N ILE A 37 -11.41 -5.12 16.41
CA ILE A 37 -11.67 -3.69 16.50
C ILE A 37 -12.86 -3.37 15.61
N ASN A 38 -13.98 -3.02 16.22
CA ASN A 38 -15.19 -2.67 15.49
C ASN A 38 -15.13 -1.24 14.97
N SER A 39 -15.63 -1.03 13.76
CA SER A 39 -15.80 0.30 13.16
C SER A 39 -14.52 1.16 13.13
N GLN A 40 -13.37 0.54 12.86
CA GLN A 40 -12.11 1.27 12.69
C GLN A 40 -12.22 2.23 11.51
N ASN A 41 -11.88 3.49 11.74
CA ASN A 41 -11.78 4.50 10.70
C ASN A 41 -10.36 4.53 10.13
N VAL A 42 -10.24 4.33 8.82
CA VAL A 42 -8.99 4.45 8.10
C VAL A 42 -9.05 5.70 7.23
N SER A 43 -8.19 6.68 7.52
CA SER A 43 -8.17 7.95 6.78
C SER A 43 -7.68 7.74 5.35
N MET A 44 -8.43 8.26 4.38
CA MET A 44 -8.12 8.17 2.95
C MET A 44 -7.56 9.50 2.44
N GLU A 45 -6.52 9.98 3.10
CA GLU A 45 -5.75 11.11 2.59
C GLU A 45 -4.75 10.62 1.53
N TYR A 46 -4.97 10.98 0.30
CA TYR A 46 -4.00 10.72 -0.76
C TYR A 46 -3.60 12.01 -1.48
N GLY A 47 -2.37 12.06 -1.94
CA GLY A 47 -1.80 13.14 -2.73
C GLY A 47 -2.18 13.04 -4.19
N ASN A 48 -1.26 13.43 -5.10
CA ASN A 48 -1.48 13.43 -6.54
C ASN A 48 -2.69 14.28 -6.96
N TYR A 49 -2.70 15.53 -6.53
CA TYR A 49 -3.74 16.48 -6.91
C TYR A 49 -3.14 17.81 -7.36
N PHE A 50 -3.92 18.54 -8.16
CA PHE A 50 -3.70 19.94 -8.47
C PHE A 50 -4.63 20.81 -7.62
N GLU A 51 -4.11 21.86 -7.02
CA GLU A 51 -4.93 22.90 -6.39
C GLU A 51 -5.45 23.86 -7.44
N ILE A 52 -6.73 24.23 -7.30
CA ILE A 52 -7.46 25.08 -8.22
C ILE A 52 -7.46 26.50 -7.70
N ASP A 53 -7.20 27.49 -8.57
CA ASP A 53 -7.45 28.87 -8.24
C ASP A 53 -8.95 29.15 -8.15
N GLN A 54 -9.39 29.44 -6.93
CA GLN A 54 -10.80 29.74 -6.66
C GLN A 54 -11.18 31.20 -6.97
N SER A 55 -10.21 32.06 -7.29
CA SER A 55 -10.44 33.48 -7.56
C SER A 55 -11.09 33.75 -8.93
N SER A 56 -11.03 32.79 -9.85
CA SER A 56 -11.64 32.94 -11.17
C SER A 56 -13.15 32.71 -11.12
N ALA A 57 -13.93 33.65 -11.65
CA ALA A 57 -15.40 33.64 -11.65
C ALA A 57 -16.02 32.48 -12.47
N SER A 58 -15.26 31.82 -13.33
CA SER A 58 -15.70 30.68 -14.14
C SER A 58 -15.01 29.39 -13.70
N ARG A 59 -15.62 28.66 -12.78
CA ARG A 59 -15.14 27.35 -12.34
C ARG A 59 -15.60 26.28 -13.34
N GLY A 60 -14.81 26.06 -14.39
CA GLY A 60 -15.11 25.05 -15.42
C GLY A 60 -14.80 23.62 -15.04
N TYR A 61 -14.34 23.34 -13.80
CA TYR A 61 -13.96 21.99 -13.39
C TYR A 61 -15.13 20.99 -13.35
N LEU A 62 -16.36 21.47 -13.33
CA LEU A 62 -17.55 20.62 -13.46
C LEU A 62 -17.73 20.00 -14.85
N ASN A 63 -16.98 20.45 -15.83
CA ASN A 63 -16.96 19.85 -17.16
C ASN A 63 -16.04 18.62 -17.26
N LEU A 64 -15.26 18.35 -16.21
CA LEU A 64 -14.46 17.14 -16.12
C LEU A 64 -15.31 15.99 -15.55
N SER A 65 -15.12 14.80 -16.11
CA SER A 65 -15.73 13.58 -15.59
C SER A 65 -14.68 12.79 -14.81
N ILE A 66 -15.07 12.19 -13.69
CA ILE A 66 -14.23 11.26 -12.94
C ILE A 66 -13.93 10.06 -13.86
N GLY A 67 -12.66 9.63 -13.91
CA GLY A 67 -12.20 8.58 -14.81
C GLY A 67 -11.94 9.04 -16.24
N SER A 68 -12.16 10.31 -16.58
CA SER A 68 -11.83 10.87 -17.90
C SER A 68 -10.34 11.16 -18.03
N LEU A 69 -9.83 11.07 -19.26
CA LEU A 69 -8.52 11.56 -19.65
C LEU A 69 -8.66 13.00 -20.17
N SER A 70 -7.94 13.93 -19.56
CA SER A 70 -7.99 15.35 -19.94
C SER A 70 -6.59 15.86 -20.30
N ASP A 71 -6.52 16.70 -21.35
CA ASP A 71 -5.27 17.32 -21.76
C ASP A 71 -4.89 18.48 -20.84
N VAL A 72 -3.62 18.54 -20.49
CA VAL A 72 -3.01 19.65 -19.79
C VAL A 72 -2.38 20.60 -20.78
N GLN A 73 -2.67 21.88 -20.66
CA GLN A 73 -2.14 22.94 -21.53
C GLN A 73 -1.32 23.94 -20.70
N ASN A 74 -0.26 24.46 -21.29
CA ASN A 74 0.49 25.58 -20.71
C ASN A 74 -0.26 26.92 -20.92
N ALA A 75 0.29 28.02 -20.39
CA ALA A 75 -0.28 29.36 -20.54
C ALA A 75 -0.48 29.81 -22.00
N SER A 76 0.28 29.23 -22.96
CA SER A 76 0.18 29.49 -24.38
C SER A 76 -0.76 28.53 -25.11
N SER A 77 -1.58 27.77 -24.39
CA SER A 77 -2.53 26.76 -24.90
C SER A 77 -1.87 25.62 -25.70
N GLN A 78 -0.59 25.36 -25.48
CA GLN A 78 0.11 24.20 -26.03
C GLN A 78 -0.09 22.98 -25.14
N SER A 79 -0.37 21.83 -25.77
CA SER A 79 -0.52 20.58 -25.02
C SER A 79 0.78 20.21 -24.29
N ALA A 80 0.68 20.04 -22.98
CA ALA A 80 1.76 19.58 -22.10
C ALA A 80 1.64 18.10 -21.75
N GLY A 81 0.56 17.43 -22.18
CA GLY A 81 0.28 16.04 -21.94
C GLY A 81 -1.14 15.81 -21.49
N SER A 82 -1.39 14.63 -20.89
CA SER A 82 -2.72 14.22 -20.48
C SER A 82 -2.72 13.70 -19.04
N ILE A 83 -3.81 13.93 -18.33
CA ILE A 83 -4.03 13.42 -16.96
C ILE A 83 -5.34 12.62 -16.90
N ALA A 84 -5.36 11.59 -16.07
CA ALA A 84 -6.60 10.90 -15.70
C ALA A 84 -7.13 11.46 -14.38
N VAL A 85 -8.38 11.90 -14.39
CA VAL A 85 -9.05 12.46 -13.21
C VAL A 85 -9.58 11.32 -12.34
N LEU A 86 -9.02 11.18 -11.13
CA LEU A 86 -9.49 10.22 -10.14
C LEU A 86 -10.69 10.72 -9.37
N ASN A 87 -10.59 11.96 -8.90
CA ASN A 87 -11.53 12.56 -8.00
C ASN A 87 -11.43 14.08 -8.10
N MET A 88 -12.49 14.78 -7.70
CA MET A 88 -12.52 16.25 -7.63
C MET A 88 -13.18 16.71 -6.34
N THR A 89 -12.64 17.79 -5.79
CA THR A 89 -13.28 18.60 -4.77
C THR A 89 -13.38 20.05 -5.29
N PRO A 90 -14.08 20.96 -4.62
CA PRO A 90 -14.14 22.34 -5.03
C PRO A 90 -12.79 23.04 -5.17
N SER A 91 -11.75 22.54 -4.49
CA SER A 91 -10.41 23.14 -4.45
C SER A 91 -9.31 22.28 -5.03
N ARG A 92 -9.57 21.01 -5.39
CA ARG A 92 -8.54 20.06 -5.82
C ARG A 92 -9.02 19.11 -6.91
N ILE A 93 -8.14 18.81 -7.84
CA ILE A 93 -8.32 17.77 -8.85
C ILE A 93 -7.32 16.67 -8.55
N TYR A 94 -7.78 15.49 -8.16
CA TYR A 94 -6.95 14.33 -7.88
C TYR A 94 -6.70 13.57 -9.16
N ILE A 95 -5.43 13.18 -9.41
CA ILE A 95 -5.00 12.55 -10.65
C ILE A 95 -4.46 11.14 -10.39
N HIS A 96 -4.74 10.22 -11.31
CA HIS A 96 -4.18 8.87 -11.29
C HIS A 96 -2.76 8.85 -11.85
N HIS A 97 -2.60 9.45 -13.03
CA HIS A 97 -1.35 9.49 -13.73
C HIS A 97 -1.29 10.75 -14.60
N ALA A 98 -0.14 11.39 -14.63
CA ALA A 98 0.13 12.49 -15.55
C ALA A 98 1.07 12.01 -16.65
N LEU A 99 0.63 12.11 -17.91
CA LEU A 99 1.41 11.82 -19.08
C LEU A 99 1.87 13.15 -19.69
N PHE A 100 3.16 13.33 -19.80
CA PHE A 100 3.74 14.52 -20.43
C PHE A 100 4.51 14.10 -21.67
N SER A 101 4.14 14.66 -22.82
CA SER A 101 4.80 14.41 -24.09
C SER A 101 5.87 15.46 -24.36
N GLY A 102 7.15 15.05 -24.29
CA GLY A 102 8.30 15.89 -24.60
C GLY A 102 8.98 16.56 -23.38
N ALA A 103 10.28 16.82 -23.50
CA ALA A 103 11.11 17.34 -22.42
C ALA A 103 10.69 18.75 -21.93
N GLN A 104 10.08 19.55 -22.78
CA GLN A 104 9.61 20.90 -22.42
C GLN A 104 8.34 20.88 -21.59
N ALA A 105 7.48 19.90 -21.81
CA ALA A 105 6.24 19.73 -21.07
C ALA A 105 6.50 19.32 -19.62
N LEU A 106 7.43 18.38 -19.39
CA LEU A 106 7.86 17.99 -18.05
C LEU A 106 8.43 19.17 -17.24
N SER A 107 9.17 20.05 -17.90
CA SER A 107 9.73 21.23 -17.24
C SER A 107 8.68 22.27 -16.85
N GLY A 108 7.56 22.34 -17.54
CA GLY A 108 6.45 23.25 -17.24
C GLY A 108 5.65 22.83 -16.02
N VAL A 109 5.44 21.54 -15.82
CA VAL A 109 4.66 21.02 -14.67
C VAL A 109 5.49 20.88 -13.41
N THR A 110 6.75 20.49 -13.52
CA THR A 110 7.70 20.50 -12.40
C THR A 110 7.99 21.91 -11.88
N LYS A 111 7.81 22.93 -12.70
CA LYS A 111 8.03 24.33 -12.32
C LYS A 111 6.84 24.99 -11.61
N LEU A 112 5.67 24.38 -11.60
CA LEU A 112 4.53 24.90 -10.80
C LEU A 112 4.85 25.02 -9.31
N ASN A 113 5.79 24.21 -8.81
CA ASN A 113 6.24 24.23 -7.43
C ASN A 113 7.63 24.87 -7.24
N ASP A 114 8.28 25.34 -8.30
CA ASP A 114 9.62 25.91 -8.21
C ASP A 114 9.54 27.43 -7.95
N SER A 115 9.26 27.78 -6.70
CA SER A 115 9.27 29.16 -6.20
C SER A 115 10.65 29.86 -6.29
N ASN A 116 11.70 29.15 -6.70
CA ASN A 116 13.06 29.69 -6.79
C ASN A 116 13.42 30.35 -8.12
N ASN A 117 12.54 30.34 -9.10
CA ASN A 117 12.89 30.78 -10.45
C ASN A 117 12.45 32.20 -10.81
N GLY A 118 12.08 33.04 -9.86
CA GLY A 118 11.84 34.48 -10.08
C GLY A 118 10.73 34.85 -11.10
N SER A 119 10.15 33.86 -11.74
CA SER A 119 8.98 33.95 -12.61
C SER A 119 7.85 33.29 -11.85
N GLY A 120 6.85 34.02 -11.46
CA GLY A 120 5.70 33.49 -10.73
C GLY A 120 5.19 32.19 -11.35
N ASP A 121 4.61 31.33 -10.54
CA ASP A 121 3.99 30.07 -10.96
C ASP A 121 3.20 30.26 -12.24
N VAL A 122 3.60 29.56 -13.32
CA VAL A 122 2.89 29.63 -14.59
C VAL A 122 1.67 28.70 -14.46
N PRO A 123 0.45 29.23 -14.39
CA PRO A 123 -0.73 28.42 -14.27
C PRO A 123 -0.88 27.53 -15.51
N VAL A 124 -1.08 26.23 -15.30
CA VAL A 124 -1.48 25.32 -16.37
C VAL A 124 -2.99 25.22 -16.42
N LYS A 125 -3.52 24.95 -17.60
CA LYS A 125 -4.94 24.67 -17.85
C LYS A 125 -5.13 23.20 -18.14
N ILE A 126 -6.23 22.65 -17.63
CA ILE A 126 -6.75 21.37 -18.10
C ILE A 126 -7.82 21.66 -19.15
N THR A 127 -7.77 21.01 -20.30
CA THR A 127 -8.77 21.15 -21.35
C THR A 127 -10.16 20.82 -20.80
N GLY A 128 -11.14 21.71 -21.03
CA GLY A 128 -12.48 21.59 -20.45
C GLY A 128 -12.59 22.10 -19.01
N PHE A 129 -11.51 22.61 -18.45
CA PHE A 129 -11.47 23.17 -17.12
C PHE A 129 -11.14 24.67 -17.18
N GLY A 130 -12.06 25.51 -16.69
CA GLY A 130 -11.97 26.97 -16.88
C GLY A 130 -11.07 27.68 -15.87
N ALA A 131 -10.69 27.05 -14.77
CA ALA A 131 -9.87 27.65 -13.74
C ALA A 131 -8.40 27.27 -13.88
N PRO A 132 -7.44 28.17 -13.61
CA PRO A 132 -6.03 27.85 -13.59
C PRO A 132 -5.69 26.95 -12.41
N ILE A 133 -4.70 26.09 -12.60
CA ILE A 133 -4.09 25.28 -11.56
C ILE A 133 -2.96 26.10 -10.93
N ILE A 134 -2.95 26.21 -9.61
CA ILE A 134 -1.97 27.01 -8.89
C ILE A 134 -0.85 26.17 -8.25
N LYS A 135 -1.12 24.89 -7.98
CA LYS A 135 -0.16 24.05 -7.27
C LYS A 135 -0.39 22.56 -7.53
N GLU A 136 0.71 21.82 -7.62
CA GLU A 136 0.70 20.35 -7.60
C GLU A 136 1.12 19.84 -6.21
N SER A 137 0.42 18.84 -5.68
CA SER A 137 0.80 18.23 -4.41
C SER A 137 1.90 17.19 -4.56
N ALA A 138 2.58 16.90 -3.46
CA ALA A 138 3.42 15.72 -3.38
C ALA A 138 2.61 14.44 -3.61
N ARG A 139 3.20 13.47 -4.32
CA ARG A 139 2.58 12.16 -4.58
C ARG A 139 2.48 11.37 -3.28
N LYS A 140 1.35 10.68 -3.12
CA LYS A 140 1.12 9.69 -2.07
C LYS A 140 0.54 8.42 -2.70
N ALA A 141 0.79 7.28 -2.07
CA ALA A 141 0.27 6.01 -2.53
C ALA A 141 -1.25 5.88 -2.29
N LEU A 142 -1.95 5.17 -3.18
CA LEU A 142 -3.34 4.75 -2.97
C LEU A 142 -3.40 3.48 -2.09
N VAL A 143 -2.57 3.45 -1.06
CA VAL A 143 -2.46 2.38 -0.07
C VAL A 143 -2.65 3.01 1.30
N PHE A 144 -3.61 2.53 2.05
CA PHE A 144 -3.99 3.10 3.35
C PHE A 144 -3.75 2.09 4.45
N ASP A 145 -2.85 2.44 5.37
CA ASP A 145 -2.51 1.64 6.52
C ASP A 145 -3.68 1.63 7.52
N THR A 146 -4.05 0.47 8.01
CA THR A 146 -5.10 0.32 9.02
C THR A 146 -4.69 0.79 10.42
N GLY A 147 -3.39 0.99 10.65
CA GLY A 147 -2.80 1.27 11.96
C GLY A 147 -2.83 0.07 12.90
N VAL A 148 -3.01 -1.14 12.35
CA VAL A 148 -3.05 -2.40 13.10
C VAL A 148 -2.17 -3.42 12.41
N ASP A 149 -1.19 -3.94 13.13
CA ASP A 149 -0.31 -5.00 12.63
C ASP A 149 -0.99 -6.37 12.76
N GLY A 150 -0.70 -7.24 11.80
CA GLY A 150 -1.09 -8.64 11.89
C GLY A 150 -2.55 -8.91 11.57
N LEU A 151 -3.14 -8.19 10.62
CA LEU A 151 -4.51 -8.45 10.20
C LEU A 151 -4.73 -9.91 9.81
N PHE A 152 -5.84 -10.44 10.29
CA PHE A 152 -6.37 -11.75 9.96
C PHE A 152 -7.54 -11.66 8.98
N ALA A 153 -8.48 -10.75 9.25
CA ALA A 153 -9.64 -10.51 8.41
C ALA A 153 -10.13 -9.06 8.47
N THR A 154 -10.83 -8.62 7.44
CA THR A 154 -11.61 -7.37 7.40
C THR A 154 -13.06 -7.72 7.10
N THR A 155 -14.00 -7.12 7.84
CA THR A 155 -15.45 -7.32 7.65
C THR A 155 -16.16 -5.99 7.77
N ASN A 156 -17.44 -5.93 7.37
CA ASN A 156 -18.25 -4.71 7.44
C ASN A 156 -17.53 -3.48 6.87
N THR A 157 -16.90 -3.64 5.69
CA THR A 157 -16.13 -2.58 5.07
C THR A 157 -17.06 -1.62 4.33
N PHE A 158 -17.04 -0.35 4.70
CA PHE A 158 -17.84 0.72 4.12
C PHE A 158 -16.93 1.76 3.48
N ILE A 159 -17.12 2.02 2.18
CA ILE A 159 -16.17 2.84 1.41
C ILE A 159 -16.87 4.06 0.86
N PRO A 160 -16.53 5.29 1.30
CA PRO A 160 -16.99 6.50 0.66
C PRO A 160 -16.33 6.68 -0.70
N VAL A 161 -17.15 6.94 -1.72
CA VAL A 161 -16.72 7.18 -3.10
C VAL A 161 -17.31 8.46 -3.66
N ARG A 162 -16.56 9.12 -4.54
CA ARG A 162 -17.06 10.28 -5.26
C ARG A 162 -17.93 9.83 -6.42
N ALA A 163 -19.11 10.44 -6.56
CA ALA A 163 -20.06 10.15 -7.61
C ALA A 163 -20.45 11.41 -8.38
N GLN A 164 -20.88 11.21 -9.61
CA GLN A 164 -21.47 12.24 -10.47
C GLN A 164 -22.77 11.69 -11.05
N THR A 165 -23.80 12.51 -11.05
CA THR A 165 -25.08 12.13 -11.64
C THR A 165 -25.82 13.34 -12.20
N SER A 166 -26.65 13.13 -13.21
CA SER A 166 -27.60 14.13 -13.67
C SER A 166 -28.91 13.96 -12.89
N ALA A 167 -29.45 15.06 -12.38
CA ALA A 167 -30.69 15.08 -11.60
C ALA A 167 -31.57 16.26 -12.01
N THR A 168 -32.87 16.18 -11.73
CA THR A 168 -33.82 17.28 -11.92
C THR A 168 -33.82 18.17 -10.70
N CYS A 169 -33.58 19.46 -10.90
CA CYS A 169 -33.76 20.49 -9.91
C CYS A 169 -35.12 21.17 -10.12
N THR A 170 -35.93 21.22 -9.09
CA THR A 170 -37.25 21.89 -9.10
C THR A 170 -37.29 22.93 -8.00
N SER A 171 -37.44 24.21 -8.37
CA SER A 171 -37.47 25.33 -7.42
C SER A 171 -36.31 25.27 -6.40
N GLY A 172 -35.11 25.00 -6.88
CA GLY A 172 -33.91 24.92 -6.06
C GLY A 172 -33.76 23.64 -5.23
N THR A 173 -34.60 22.63 -5.42
CA THR A 173 -34.51 21.36 -4.68
C THR A 173 -34.14 20.23 -5.60
N ILE A 174 -33.16 19.44 -5.19
CA ILE A 174 -32.65 18.25 -5.88
C ILE A 174 -32.76 17.08 -4.91
N THR A 175 -33.34 15.97 -5.37
CA THR A 175 -33.42 14.73 -4.60
C THR A 175 -32.66 13.63 -5.31
N LEU A 176 -31.68 13.04 -4.64
CA LEU A 176 -30.92 11.88 -5.10
C LEU A 176 -31.35 10.65 -4.28
N THR A 177 -31.47 9.51 -4.95
CA THR A 177 -31.76 8.22 -4.31
C THR A 177 -30.59 7.28 -4.50
N ALA A 178 -30.14 6.66 -3.43
CA ALA A 178 -29.06 5.68 -3.46
C ALA A 178 -29.52 4.39 -4.13
N ASN A 179 -28.62 3.74 -4.84
CA ASN A 179 -28.86 2.39 -5.37
C ASN A 179 -28.81 1.35 -4.23
N PRO A 180 -29.33 0.13 -4.45
CA PRO A 180 -29.11 -0.97 -3.51
C PRO A 180 -27.61 -1.17 -3.25
N GLY A 181 -27.22 -1.29 -1.98
CA GLY A 181 -25.81 -1.42 -1.59
C GLY A 181 -25.07 -0.08 -1.42
N GLU A 182 -25.79 1.04 -1.47
CA GLU A 182 -25.25 2.39 -1.28
C GLU A 182 -26.05 3.18 -0.24
N ASP A 183 -25.41 4.15 0.38
CA ASP A 183 -26.07 5.16 1.22
C ASP A 183 -25.34 6.52 1.17
N PHE A 184 -25.92 7.52 1.84
CA PHE A 184 -25.38 8.88 1.92
C PHE A 184 -24.79 9.22 3.29
N ASN A 185 -24.45 8.21 4.10
CA ASN A 185 -23.94 8.45 5.46
C ASN A 185 -22.48 8.97 5.52
N CYS A 186 -21.87 9.22 4.38
CA CYS A 186 -20.51 9.77 4.27
C CYS A 186 -20.47 11.26 3.94
N LEU A 187 -21.60 11.88 3.70
CA LEU A 187 -21.63 13.29 3.34
C LEU A 187 -21.46 14.17 4.57
N ASN A 188 -20.39 14.91 4.59
CA ASN A 188 -20.01 15.70 5.75
C ASN A 188 -20.36 17.17 5.56
N GLU A 189 -19.87 17.80 4.49
CA GLU A 189 -19.97 19.23 4.30
C GLU A 189 -20.75 19.60 3.04
N ILE A 190 -21.55 20.67 3.11
CA ILE A 190 -22.26 21.23 1.94
C ILE A 190 -21.27 21.72 0.87
N THR A 191 -20.07 22.10 1.27
CA THR A 191 -18.98 22.55 0.39
C THR A 191 -18.42 21.43 -0.47
N GLU A 192 -18.66 20.18 -0.14
CA GLU A 192 -18.22 19.01 -0.92
C GLU A 192 -19.19 18.66 -2.05
N ILE A 193 -20.41 19.20 -2.01
CA ILE A 193 -21.42 18.97 -3.05
C ILE A 193 -21.29 20.08 -4.09
N LEU A 194 -21.17 19.71 -5.34
CA LEU A 194 -21.12 20.63 -6.46
C LEU A 194 -22.34 20.44 -7.34
N VAL A 195 -23.04 21.53 -7.63
CA VAL A 195 -24.22 21.55 -8.49
C VAL A 195 -23.94 22.46 -9.68
N ASN A 196 -24.07 21.92 -10.88
CA ASN A 196 -23.84 22.63 -12.14
C ASN A 196 -25.12 22.64 -12.99
N LEU A 197 -25.55 23.81 -13.43
CA LEU A 197 -26.58 23.98 -14.43
C LEU A 197 -26.00 24.70 -15.64
N ALA A 198 -25.97 24.01 -16.79
CA ALA A 198 -25.49 24.57 -18.06
C ALA A 198 -24.10 25.24 -18.00
N GLY A 199 -23.17 24.65 -17.24
CA GLY A 199 -21.80 25.18 -17.07
C GLY A 199 -21.65 26.23 -15.97
N VAL A 200 -22.72 26.56 -15.25
CA VAL A 200 -22.68 27.48 -14.12
C VAL A 200 -22.81 26.72 -12.81
N GLN A 201 -21.88 26.94 -11.91
CA GLN A 201 -21.92 26.36 -10.57
C GLN A 201 -22.88 27.14 -9.66
N HIS A 202 -23.74 26.41 -8.98
CA HIS A 202 -24.65 26.94 -7.98
C HIS A 202 -24.22 26.48 -6.57
N PRO A 203 -24.10 27.41 -5.61
CA PRO A 203 -23.72 27.04 -4.25
C PRO A 203 -24.86 26.26 -3.58
N VAL A 204 -24.52 25.24 -2.81
CA VAL A 204 -25.45 24.49 -1.98
C VAL A 204 -25.74 25.28 -0.70
N ILE A 205 -27.00 25.51 -0.42
CA ILE A 205 -27.46 26.24 0.76
C ILE A 205 -27.63 25.30 1.95
N SER A 206 -28.23 24.14 1.71
CA SER A 206 -28.41 23.11 2.74
C SER A 206 -28.52 21.73 2.14
N ARG A 207 -28.32 20.71 2.98
CA ARG A 207 -28.52 19.31 2.65
C ARG A 207 -29.19 18.56 3.79
N THR A 208 -29.98 17.54 3.49
CA THR A 208 -30.53 16.61 4.46
C THR A 208 -30.56 15.21 3.91
N THR A 209 -30.41 14.22 4.77
CA THR A 209 -30.63 12.81 4.41
C THR A 209 -31.97 12.33 4.96
N ALA A 210 -32.62 11.44 4.24
CA ALA A 210 -33.89 10.84 4.61
C ALA A 210 -33.90 9.33 4.31
N LEU A 211 -34.96 8.64 4.74
CA LEU A 211 -35.16 7.21 4.48
C LEU A 211 -33.93 6.34 4.87
N ASN A 212 -33.46 6.50 6.10
CA ASN A 212 -32.27 5.77 6.60
C ASN A 212 -31.02 6.00 5.72
N ASN A 213 -30.77 7.24 5.34
CA ASN A 213 -29.67 7.66 4.47
C ASN A 213 -29.71 7.12 3.02
N SER A 214 -30.82 6.55 2.57
CA SER A 214 -30.98 6.16 1.16
C SER A 214 -31.41 7.31 0.25
N GLN A 215 -31.72 8.47 0.81
CA GLN A 215 -32.12 9.67 0.06
C GLN A 215 -31.32 10.88 0.52
N LEU A 216 -30.83 11.67 -0.43
CA LEU A 216 -30.12 12.92 -0.22
C LEU A 216 -30.93 14.07 -0.87
N ASN A 217 -31.37 15.02 -0.07
CA ASN A 217 -31.99 16.24 -0.51
C ASN A 217 -30.99 17.39 -0.44
N ILE A 218 -30.81 18.09 -1.56
CA ILE A 218 -29.90 19.21 -1.72
C ILE A 218 -30.73 20.44 -2.07
N VAL A 219 -30.45 21.54 -1.39
CA VAL A 219 -31.11 22.82 -1.64
C VAL A 219 -30.11 23.83 -2.18
N VAL A 220 -30.43 24.41 -3.31
CA VAL A 220 -29.72 25.53 -3.95
C VAL A 220 -30.67 26.73 -4.08
N ASP A 221 -30.24 27.78 -4.77
CA ASP A 221 -31.13 28.93 -5.01
C ASP A 221 -32.44 28.48 -5.71
N SER A 222 -33.56 29.00 -5.27
CA SER A 222 -34.92 28.69 -5.79
C SER A 222 -35.11 29.04 -7.27
N ALA A 223 -34.29 29.92 -7.82
CA ALA A 223 -34.29 30.25 -9.25
C ALA A 223 -33.72 29.12 -10.13
N VAL A 224 -33.00 28.15 -9.54
CA VAL A 224 -32.39 27.03 -10.27
C VAL A 224 -33.47 25.99 -10.59
N ASN A 225 -33.70 25.79 -11.88
CA ASN A 225 -34.66 24.82 -12.39
C ASN A 225 -34.12 24.13 -13.64
N GLY A 226 -34.37 22.83 -13.77
CA GLY A 226 -33.94 22.03 -14.92
C GLY A 226 -33.02 20.87 -14.57
N THR A 227 -32.37 20.30 -15.58
CA THR A 227 -31.45 19.21 -15.39
C THR A 227 -30.10 19.77 -14.95
N VAL A 228 -29.65 19.35 -13.78
CA VAL A 228 -28.37 19.74 -13.18
C VAL A 228 -27.43 18.53 -13.12
N GLU A 229 -26.14 18.78 -13.20
CA GLU A 229 -25.11 17.79 -12.84
C GLU A 229 -24.70 17.99 -11.38
N VAL A 230 -24.72 16.90 -10.63
CA VAL A 230 -24.39 16.91 -9.20
C VAL A 230 -23.19 16.01 -8.95
N PHE A 231 -22.16 16.56 -8.29
CA PHE A 231 -21.01 15.81 -7.76
C PHE A 231 -21.16 15.73 -6.25
N TYR A 232 -21.09 14.54 -5.73
CA TYR A 232 -21.35 14.27 -4.32
C TYR A 232 -20.58 13.03 -3.85
N ASN A 233 -20.53 12.81 -2.55
CA ASN A 233 -20.00 11.57 -1.99
C ASN A 233 -21.15 10.64 -1.64
N LYS A 234 -20.98 9.35 -1.92
CA LYS A 234 -21.85 8.26 -1.46
C LYS A 234 -21.00 7.20 -0.80
N ARG A 235 -21.59 6.39 0.04
CA ARG A 235 -20.92 5.29 0.71
C ARG A 235 -21.40 3.97 0.12
N LEU A 236 -20.46 3.10 -0.24
CA LEU A 236 -20.73 1.71 -0.60
C LEU A 236 -20.85 0.92 0.70
N VAL A 237 -21.99 0.23 0.86
CA VAL A 237 -22.30 -0.57 2.06
C VAL A 237 -22.50 -2.04 1.74
N GLY A 238 -22.44 -2.43 0.46
CA GLY A 238 -22.70 -3.79 0.03
C GLY A 238 -24.16 -4.24 0.25
N SER A 239 -24.45 -5.45 -0.11
CA SER A 239 -25.81 -6.04 0.04
C SER A 239 -26.02 -6.75 1.38
N SER A 240 -24.94 -7.09 2.10
CA SER A 240 -25.01 -7.88 3.34
C SER A 240 -23.84 -7.68 4.30
N GLY A 241 -23.65 -6.44 4.76
CA GLY A 241 -22.66 -6.18 5.81
C GLY A 241 -21.28 -5.73 5.32
N GLY A 242 -21.24 -4.87 4.29
CA GLY A 242 -20.01 -4.29 3.76
C GLY A 242 -19.70 -4.67 2.33
N VAL A 243 -18.63 -4.10 1.82
CA VAL A 243 -18.10 -4.32 0.47
C VAL A 243 -16.95 -5.31 0.53
N ASP A 244 -17.00 -6.35 -0.28
CA ASP A 244 -15.93 -7.35 -0.36
C ASP A 244 -14.83 -6.90 -1.34
N PRO A 245 -13.56 -7.16 -1.03
CA PRO A 245 -12.45 -6.89 -1.94
C PRO A 245 -12.38 -7.94 -3.06
N TYR A 246 -11.69 -7.59 -4.16
CA TYR A 246 -11.35 -8.58 -5.18
C TYR A 246 -10.37 -9.63 -4.65
N ASN A 247 -10.55 -10.86 -5.11
CA ASN A 247 -9.66 -11.96 -4.78
C ASN A 247 -8.41 -11.95 -5.68
N LYS A 248 -7.28 -12.28 -5.10
CA LYS A 248 -6.02 -12.56 -5.79
C LYS A 248 -5.80 -14.07 -5.87
N ILE A 249 -5.52 -14.57 -7.06
CA ILE A 249 -5.22 -15.99 -7.31
C ILE A 249 -3.74 -16.12 -7.62
N VAL A 250 -3.05 -17.03 -6.96
CA VAL A 250 -1.65 -17.33 -7.27
C VAL A 250 -1.57 -18.17 -8.56
N LYS A 251 -0.87 -17.64 -9.55
CA LYS A 251 -0.51 -18.35 -10.80
C LYS A 251 1.00 -18.52 -10.87
N VAL A 252 1.42 -19.58 -11.58
CA VAL A 252 2.83 -19.91 -11.79
C VAL A 252 3.13 -19.98 -13.30
N PRO A 253 3.14 -18.84 -13.99
CA PRO A 253 3.46 -18.81 -15.41
C PRO A 253 4.95 -18.98 -15.68
N ASN A 254 5.27 -19.47 -16.89
CA ASN A 254 6.60 -19.48 -17.47
C ASN A 254 6.63 -18.52 -18.64
N ILE A 255 7.69 -17.68 -18.72
CA ILE A 255 7.90 -16.77 -19.84
C ILE A 255 9.21 -17.09 -20.51
N LYS A 256 9.20 -17.18 -21.84
CA LYS A 256 10.40 -17.26 -22.67
C LYS A 256 10.78 -15.87 -23.17
N SER A 257 12.03 -15.50 -23.00
CA SER A 257 12.60 -14.26 -23.54
C SER A 257 13.93 -14.51 -24.19
N ASN A 258 14.24 -13.78 -25.27
CA ASN A 258 15.55 -13.83 -25.89
C ASN A 258 16.53 -13.03 -25.03
N TYR A 259 17.50 -13.74 -24.44
CA TYR A 259 18.56 -13.09 -23.69
C TYR A 259 19.65 -12.57 -24.62
N THR A 260 20.03 -11.31 -24.41
CA THR A 260 21.19 -10.67 -25.05
C THR A 260 22.08 -10.02 -23.99
N PRO A 261 23.41 -10.20 -24.01
CA PRO A 261 24.31 -9.68 -22.96
C PRO A 261 24.29 -8.15 -22.78
N SER A 262 23.84 -7.41 -23.78
CA SER A 262 23.71 -5.95 -23.75
C SER A 262 22.43 -5.47 -23.05
N GLN A 263 21.42 -6.31 -22.95
CA GLN A 263 20.16 -5.98 -22.30
C GLN A 263 20.22 -6.34 -20.81
N THR A 264 19.87 -5.40 -19.96
CA THR A 264 19.91 -5.59 -18.49
C THR A 264 18.54 -5.80 -17.87
N LYS A 265 17.46 -5.50 -18.58
CA LYS A 265 16.08 -5.57 -18.07
C LYS A 265 15.19 -6.38 -19.01
N TYR A 266 14.44 -7.32 -18.45
CA TYR A 266 13.54 -8.21 -19.18
C TYR A 266 12.14 -8.12 -18.57
N CYS A 267 11.18 -7.71 -19.38
CA CYS A 267 9.78 -7.61 -18.98
C CYS A 267 9.18 -9.00 -18.75
N LEU A 268 8.38 -9.12 -17.70
CA LEU A 268 7.70 -10.37 -17.35
C LEU A 268 6.26 -10.46 -17.88
N GLY A 269 5.72 -9.37 -18.41
CA GLY A 269 4.39 -9.33 -19.00
C GLY A 269 3.23 -9.35 -18.01
N PHE A 270 3.50 -9.48 -16.72
CA PHE A 270 2.49 -9.51 -15.66
C PHE A 270 2.76 -8.40 -14.63
N PRO A 271 1.72 -7.71 -14.16
CA PRO A 271 1.81 -6.93 -12.93
C PRO A 271 1.81 -7.87 -11.72
N ASP A 272 2.19 -7.35 -10.56
CA ASP A 272 2.11 -8.02 -9.26
C ASP A 272 2.80 -9.39 -9.18
N VAL A 273 3.97 -9.50 -9.83
CA VAL A 273 4.88 -10.65 -9.65
C VAL A 273 5.56 -10.51 -8.29
N PHE A 274 5.44 -11.51 -7.42
CA PHE A 274 5.99 -11.44 -6.08
C PHE A 274 7.18 -12.37 -5.83
N GLU A 275 7.38 -13.39 -6.67
CA GLU A 275 8.50 -14.34 -6.53
C GLU A 275 8.98 -14.85 -7.89
N ILE A 276 10.29 -14.93 -8.06
CA ILE A 276 10.92 -15.68 -9.17
C ILE A 276 11.33 -17.05 -8.64
N THR A 277 10.79 -18.09 -9.24
CA THR A 277 11.06 -19.47 -8.84
C THR A 277 12.36 -19.97 -9.48
N SER A 278 12.55 -19.72 -10.78
CA SER A 278 13.78 -20.07 -11.51
C SER A 278 13.93 -19.25 -12.78
N ILE A 279 15.18 -19.04 -13.17
CA ILE A 279 15.57 -18.46 -14.46
C ILE A 279 16.59 -19.42 -15.07
N ILE A 280 16.21 -20.12 -16.14
CA ILE A 280 17.03 -21.12 -16.79
C ILE A 280 17.26 -20.78 -18.26
N THR A 281 18.36 -21.26 -18.83
CA THR A 281 18.61 -21.25 -20.28
C THR A 281 18.53 -22.68 -20.79
N GLU A 282 17.64 -22.93 -21.75
CA GLU A 282 17.35 -24.29 -22.25
C GLU A 282 18.58 -24.88 -22.95
N GLY A 283 19.04 -26.02 -22.47
CA GLY A 283 20.05 -26.86 -23.16
C GLY A 283 21.45 -26.25 -23.32
N THR A 284 21.81 -25.24 -22.53
CA THR A 284 23.08 -24.50 -22.67
C THR A 284 24.19 -25.02 -21.79
N GLY A 285 23.89 -25.86 -20.80
CA GLY A 285 24.86 -26.45 -19.89
C GLY A 285 25.60 -27.66 -20.47
N PRO A 286 26.61 -28.16 -19.78
CA PRO A 286 27.32 -29.39 -20.15
C PRO A 286 26.34 -30.55 -20.33
N SER A 287 26.48 -31.29 -21.43
CA SER A 287 25.60 -32.42 -21.78
C SER A 287 24.14 -32.04 -22.06
N GLY A 288 23.84 -30.77 -22.42
CA GLY A 288 22.50 -30.32 -22.75
C GLY A 288 21.57 -30.13 -21.54
N VAL A 289 22.15 -30.00 -20.34
CA VAL A 289 21.39 -29.73 -19.12
C VAL A 289 21.08 -28.23 -19.04
N ASP A 290 19.90 -27.89 -18.50
CA ASP A 290 19.50 -26.49 -18.25
C ASP A 290 20.37 -25.87 -17.15
N GLU A 291 20.85 -24.67 -17.39
CA GLU A 291 21.62 -23.91 -16.40
C GLU A 291 20.72 -22.92 -15.65
N ASP A 292 20.89 -22.83 -14.33
CA ASP A 292 20.15 -21.93 -13.45
C ASP A 292 20.88 -20.59 -13.25
N TRP A 293 20.21 -19.50 -13.62
CA TRP A 293 20.71 -18.13 -13.55
C TRP A 293 19.91 -17.26 -12.58
N THR A 294 19.07 -17.86 -11.73
CA THR A 294 18.18 -17.14 -10.80
C THR A 294 18.94 -16.12 -9.96
N ASN A 295 20.14 -16.46 -9.49
CA ASN A 295 20.97 -15.58 -8.68
C ASN A 295 21.63 -14.42 -9.46
N SER A 296 21.56 -14.43 -10.77
CA SER A 296 22.12 -13.36 -11.62
C SER A 296 21.14 -12.23 -11.88
N PHE A 297 19.88 -12.41 -11.50
CA PHE A 297 18.83 -11.43 -11.68
C PHE A 297 18.11 -11.13 -10.36
N ARG A 298 17.51 -9.96 -10.30
CA ARG A 298 16.59 -9.58 -9.22
C ARG A 298 15.23 -9.19 -9.78
N LEU A 299 14.19 -9.59 -9.08
CA LEU A 299 12.83 -9.16 -9.37
C LEU A 299 12.66 -7.67 -9.07
N LYS A 300 12.01 -6.98 -9.97
CA LYS A 300 11.47 -5.63 -9.80
C LYS A 300 9.96 -5.69 -10.03
N PRO A 301 9.16 -5.68 -8.98
CA PRO A 301 7.70 -5.72 -9.09
C PRO A 301 7.13 -4.53 -9.87
N ASN A 302 7.87 -3.42 -9.93
CA ASN A 302 7.51 -2.19 -10.65
C ASN A 302 6.16 -1.61 -10.23
N GLN A 303 5.80 -1.80 -8.96
CA GLN A 303 4.60 -1.18 -8.41
C GLN A 303 4.79 0.33 -8.29
N LYS A 304 3.74 1.08 -8.56
CA LYS A 304 3.68 2.53 -8.45
C LYS A 304 2.76 2.94 -7.29
N ASP A 305 2.82 4.20 -6.91
CA ASP A 305 1.98 4.73 -5.83
C ASP A 305 0.49 4.66 -6.16
N THR A 306 0.12 4.67 -7.44
CA THR A 306 -1.27 4.72 -7.88
C THR A 306 -1.73 3.52 -8.71
N TYR A 307 -0.84 2.59 -9.09
CA TYR A 307 -1.18 1.39 -9.86
C TYR A 307 -0.08 0.32 -9.80
N TYR A 308 -0.43 -0.90 -10.16
CA TYR A 308 0.50 -2.00 -10.37
C TYR A 308 0.93 -2.02 -11.84
N ASP A 309 2.19 -1.67 -12.10
CA ASP A 309 2.77 -1.72 -13.44
C ASP A 309 3.36 -3.12 -13.72
N ILE A 310 3.69 -3.37 -14.98
CA ILE A 310 4.26 -4.64 -15.41
C ILE A 310 5.62 -4.86 -14.76
N SER A 311 5.78 -6.02 -14.12
CA SER A 311 7.01 -6.41 -13.45
C SER A 311 8.11 -6.77 -14.44
N TYR A 312 9.37 -6.67 -14.03
CA TYR A 312 10.54 -7.06 -14.81
C TYR A 312 11.63 -7.67 -13.93
N ILE A 313 12.56 -8.39 -14.56
CA ILE A 313 13.81 -8.81 -13.92
C ILE A 313 14.94 -7.91 -14.41
N GLU A 314 15.87 -7.62 -13.50
CA GLU A 314 17.03 -6.79 -13.76
C GLU A 314 18.31 -7.59 -13.45
N TYR A 315 19.24 -7.60 -14.40
CA TYR A 315 20.54 -8.22 -14.20
C TYR A 315 21.32 -7.54 -13.08
N ILE A 316 21.96 -8.34 -12.22
CA ILE A 316 22.80 -7.86 -11.12
C ILE A 316 24.22 -7.73 -11.63
N GLU A 317 24.74 -6.51 -11.69
CA GLU A 317 26.10 -6.24 -12.15
C GLU A 317 27.15 -7.03 -11.37
N GLY A 318 28.14 -7.58 -12.08
CA GLY A 318 29.19 -8.41 -11.51
C GLY A 318 28.84 -9.89 -11.31
N ARG A 319 27.61 -10.31 -11.57
CA ARG A 319 27.24 -11.73 -11.57
C ARG A 319 27.57 -12.41 -12.90
N PRO A 320 27.66 -13.75 -12.95
CA PRO A 320 27.78 -14.49 -14.21
C PRO A 320 26.59 -14.18 -15.12
N LYS A 321 26.86 -14.03 -16.43
CA LYS A 321 25.83 -13.77 -17.44
C LYS A 321 25.40 -15.07 -18.12
N PRO A 322 24.10 -15.26 -18.34
CA PRO A 322 23.62 -16.35 -19.19
C PRO A 322 24.26 -16.28 -20.60
N PRO A 323 24.40 -17.40 -21.30
CA PRO A 323 24.74 -17.41 -22.71
C PRO A 323 23.60 -16.81 -23.53
N THR A 324 23.93 -16.26 -24.70
CA THR A 324 22.92 -15.76 -25.63
C THR A 324 21.98 -16.88 -26.07
N GLY A 325 20.68 -16.69 -25.92
CA GLY A 325 19.71 -17.72 -26.25
C GLY A 325 18.34 -17.50 -25.61
N ILE A 326 17.56 -18.55 -25.53
CA ILE A 326 16.23 -18.50 -24.91
C ILE A 326 16.36 -18.69 -23.40
N MET A 327 15.96 -17.68 -22.68
CA MET A 327 15.86 -17.68 -21.22
C MET A 327 14.40 -17.93 -20.80
N VAL A 328 14.18 -18.91 -19.95
CA VAL A 328 12.86 -19.24 -19.39
C VAL A 328 12.80 -18.77 -17.95
N THR A 329 11.90 -17.87 -17.67
CA THR A 329 11.64 -17.38 -16.31
C THR A 329 10.34 -17.96 -15.77
N LYS A 330 10.44 -18.73 -14.69
CA LYS A 330 9.30 -19.23 -13.92
C LYS A 330 9.08 -18.35 -12.71
N MET A 331 7.83 -17.93 -12.48
CA MET A 331 7.50 -16.96 -11.45
C MET A 331 6.17 -17.27 -10.79
N LYS A 332 5.94 -16.66 -9.61
CA LYS A 332 4.61 -16.59 -8.99
C LYS A 332 4.05 -15.17 -9.14
N VAL A 333 2.79 -15.08 -9.52
CA VAL A 333 2.09 -13.82 -9.75
C VAL A 333 0.72 -13.84 -9.09
N PHE A 334 0.30 -12.73 -8.55
CA PHE A 334 -1.08 -12.51 -8.14
C PHE A 334 -1.91 -12.05 -9.35
N GLN A 335 -2.83 -12.89 -9.76
CA GLN A 335 -3.82 -12.53 -10.78
C GLN A 335 -5.13 -12.16 -10.11
N VAL A 336 -5.69 -11.01 -10.49
CA VAL A 336 -6.96 -10.53 -9.94
C VAL A 336 -8.11 -11.38 -10.49
N ASN A 337 -8.97 -11.85 -9.60
CA ASN A 337 -10.24 -12.46 -9.94
C ASN A 337 -11.36 -11.42 -9.77
N THR A 338 -11.94 -10.99 -10.87
CA THR A 338 -12.94 -9.93 -10.92
C THR A 338 -14.38 -10.44 -10.84
N SER A 339 -14.58 -11.72 -10.50
CA SER A 339 -15.91 -12.32 -10.48
C SER A 339 -16.76 -11.91 -9.27
N THR A 340 -16.13 -11.44 -8.20
CA THR A 340 -16.78 -11.06 -6.95
C THR A 340 -16.05 -9.88 -6.31
N GLY A 341 -16.78 -9.01 -5.63
CA GLY A 341 -16.24 -7.88 -4.88
C GLY A 341 -16.08 -6.58 -5.69
N GLU A 342 -15.42 -5.62 -5.07
CA GLU A 342 -15.11 -4.30 -5.62
C GLU A 342 -13.58 -4.14 -5.79
N TYR A 343 -13.15 -3.24 -6.66
CA TYR A 343 -11.75 -3.12 -7.04
C TYR A 343 -10.90 -2.43 -5.97
N PHE A 344 -10.67 -3.12 -4.89
CA PHE A 344 -9.66 -2.83 -3.89
C PHE A 344 -9.14 -4.15 -3.32
N PHE A 345 -8.04 -4.09 -2.60
CA PHE A 345 -7.44 -5.25 -1.95
C PHE A 345 -7.29 -5.02 -0.46
N SER A 346 -7.49 -6.07 0.31
CA SER A 346 -7.23 -6.15 1.74
C SER A 346 -6.60 -7.51 2.06
N ILE A 347 -6.44 -7.84 3.33
CA ILE A 347 -6.00 -9.17 3.75
C ILE A 347 -6.90 -10.29 3.18
N ASN A 348 -8.20 -10.03 3.03
CA ASN A 348 -9.17 -11.01 2.50
C ASN A 348 -8.97 -11.29 1.00
N SER A 349 -8.23 -10.44 0.29
CA SER A 349 -7.91 -10.65 -1.13
C SER A 349 -6.94 -11.81 -1.36
N TYR A 350 -6.13 -12.13 -0.37
CA TYR A 350 -5.06 -13.12 -0.52
C TYR A 350 -5.55 -14.54 -0.20
N PRO A 351 -5.10 -15.57 -0.97
CA PRO A 351 -5.52 -16.94 -0.73
C PRO A 351 -5.12 -17.42 0.67
N ASN A 352 -6.00 -18.19 1.32
CA ASN A 352 -5.71 -18.80 2.63
C ASN A 352 -4.57 -19.83 2.61
N THR A 353 -4.20 -20.32 1.41
CA THR A 353 -3.07 -21.22 1.21
C THR A 353 -1.71 -20.52 1.24
N LEU A 354 -1.71 -19.19 1.22
CA LEU A 354 -0.51 -18.38 1.28
C LEU A 354 -0.19 -18.07 2.75
N GLU A 355 1.06 -18.27 3.13
CA GLU A 355 1.52 -17.86 4.44
C GLU A 355 1.50 -16.33 4.57
N ARG A 356 1.07 -15.81 5.71
CA ARG A 356 0.87 -14.36 5.88
C ARG A 356 2.15 -13.53 5.69
N TYR A 357 3.32 -14.09 5.97
CA TYR A 357 4.62 -13.44 5.71
C TYR A 357 5.01 -13.43 4.23
N GLU A 358 4.35 -14.21 3.36
CA GLU A 358 4.58 -14.20 1.92
C GLU A 358 3.87 -13.02 1.23
N ILE A 359 2.88 -12.41 1.88
CA ILE A 359 2.25 -11.20 1.36
C ILE A 359 3.32 -10.10 1.25
N PRO A 360 3.48 -9.47 0.07
CA PRO A 360 4.55 -8.52 -0.14
C PRO A 360 4.34 -7.22 0.65
N SER A 361 5.41 -6.50 0.88
CA SER A 361 5.39 -5.10 1.27
C SER A 361 5.61 -4.21 0.04
N TYR A 362 5.08 -3.01 0.08
CA TYR A 362 5.27 -1.98 -0.93
C TYR A 362 6.05 -0.80 -0.35
N THR A 363 7.06 -0.33 -1.06
CA THR A 363 7.76 0.91 -0.71
C THR A 363 7.37 1.99 -1.71
N SER A 364 6.74 3.05 -1.24
CA SER A 364 6.30 4.19 -2.05
C SER A 364 7.48 5.00 -2.60
N GLU A 365 7.22 5.85 -3.59
CA GLU A 365 8.22 6.78 -4.13
C GLU A 365 8.75 7.76 -3.05
N SER A 366 7.97 8.03 -2.01
CA SER A 366 8.39 8.83 -0.85
C SER A 366 9.26 8.06 0.16
N GLY A 367 9.45 6.75 -0.02
CA GLY A 367 10.22 5.88 0.87
C GLY A 367 9.41 5.26 2.03
N GLN A 368 8.12 5.54 2.15
CA GLN A 368 7.26 4.89 3.13
C GLN A 368 7.02 3.43 2.75
N VAL A 369 7.17 2.53 3.72
CA VAL A 369 6.94 1.10 3.55
C VAL A 369 5.55 0.75 4.06
N TYR A 370 4.77 0.11 3.20
CA TYR A 370 3.44 -0.43 3.51
C TYR A 370 3.51 -1.95 3.54
N ASN A 371 3.10 -2.55 4.63
CA ASN A 371 2.86 -3.99 4.69
C ASN A 371 1.47 -4.27 4.10
N LEU A 372 1.39 -4.80 2.89
CA LEU A 372 0.11 -4.95 2.18
C LEU A 372 -0.87 -5.92 2.88
N ARG A 373 -0.38 -6.71 3.82
CA ARG A 373 -1.22 -7.49 4.72
C ARG A 373 -2.11 -6.59 5.59
N ASP A 374 -1.57 -5.46 6.06
CA ASP A 374 -2.17 -4.61 7.08
C ASP A 374 -2.77 -3.32 6.48
N CYS A 375 -3.00 -3.31 5.16
CA CYS A 375 -3.45 -2.14 4.41
C CYS A 375 -4.71 -2.41 3.58
N PHE A 376 -5.43 -1.33 3.28
CA PHE A 376 -6.38 -1.27 2.16
C PHE A 376 -5.67 -0.69 0.94
N ASP A 377 -5.64 -1.44 -0.15
CA ASP A 377 -4.91 -1.09 -1.38
C ASP A 377 -5.90 -0.88 -2.53
N PHE A 378 -5.98 0.35 -3.01
CA PHE A 378 -6.87 0.79 -4.09
C PHE A 378 -6.15 0.92 -5.44
N ARG A 379 -4.92 0.44 -5.54
CA ARG A 379 -4.14 0.52 -6.78
C ARG A 379 -4.63 -0.51 -7.80
N PRO A 380 -5.10 -0.07 -8.98
CA PRO A 380 -5.51 -0.99 -10.03
C PRO A 380 -4.29 -1.65 -10.69
N HIS A 381 -4.51 -2.81 -11.31
CA HIS A 381 -3.51 -3.46 -12.16
C HIS A 381 -3.57 -2.89 -13.58
N VAL A 382 -2.42 -2.67 -14.18
CA VAL A 382 -2.34 -2.36 -15.60
C VAL A 382 -2.87 -3.55 -16.38
N ASN A 383 -3.93 -3.32 -17.16
CA ASN A 383 -4.38 -4.30 -18.12
C ASN A 383 -3.47 -4.24 -19.35
N ASN A 384 -2.55 -5.18 -19.43
CA ASN A 384 -1.83 -5.36 -20.67
C ASN A 384 -2.74 -6.11 -21.66
N ILE A 385 -3.21 -5.44 -22.70
CA ILE A 385 -4.00 -6.05 -23.77
C ILE A 385 -3.25 -7.23 -24.41
N SER A 386 -1.93 -7.23 -24.35
CA SER A 386 -1.06 -8.34 -24.73
C SER A 386 -1.12 -9.53 -23.76
N ASN A 387 -1.70 -9.42 -22.58
CA ASN A 387 -1.82 -10.53 -21.63
C ASN A 387 -2.61 -11.73 -22.18
N ALA A 388 -3.47 -11.53 -23.16
CA ALA A 388 -4.14 -12.62 -23.86
C ALA A 388 -3.14 -13.55 -24.58
N ASN A 389 -1.94 -13.08 -24.90
CA ASN A 389 -0.87 -13.84 -25.55
C ASN A 389 0.14 -14.44 -24.56
N TYR A 390 0.06 -14.11 -23.27
CA TYR A 390 0.90 -14.68 -22.22
C TYR A 390 0.20 -15.91 -21.59
N THR A 391 -0.19 -16.86 -22.42
CA THR A 391 -0.56 -18.20 -21.92
C THR A 391 0.71 -18.96 -21.53
N ALA A 392 0.58 -20.00 -20.70
CA ALA A 392 1.68 -20.79 -20.12
C ALA A 392 2.68 -21.39 -21.14
N THR A 393 2.43 -21.23 -22.42
CA THR A 393 3.27 -21.66 -23.53
C THR A 393 3.29 -20.56 -24.58
N ILE A 394 4.21 -19.62 -24.46
CA ILE A 394 4.50 -18.68 -25.55
C ILE A 394 5.64 -19.32 -26.36
N PRO A 395 5.35 -19.81 -27.57
CA PRO A 395 6.44 -20.26 -28.43
C PRO A 395 7.19 -19.05 -28.93
N ASN A 396 8.47 -18.94 -28.55
CA ASN A 396 9.53 -18.17 -29.22
C ASN A 396 9.33 -16.66 -29.47
N GLN A 397 8.35 -15.99 -28.89
CA GLN A 397 8.30 -14.53 -28.96
C GLN A 397 8.75 -13.94 -27.62
N ALA A 398 9.87 -13.22 -27.69
CA ALA A 398 10.18 -12.25 -26.63
C ALA A 398 8.99 -11.31 -26.51
N PRO A 399 8.52 -10.98 -25.30
CA PRO A 399 7.56 -9.92 -25.17
C PRO A 399 8.19 -8.67 -25.81
N VAL A 400 7.64 -8.21 -26.92
CA VAL A 400 8.09 -7.01 -27.61
C VAL A 400 7.62 -5.82 -26.77
N ILE A 401 8.18 -5.70 -25.57
CA ILE A 401 8.18 -4.45 -24.85
C ILE A 401 9.58 -3.92 -25.02
N THR A 402 9.73 -3.16 -26.07
CA THR A 402 10.95 -2.45 -26.35
C THR A 402 11.33 -1.58 -25.15
N THR A 403 12.43 -1.95 -24.49
CA THR A 403 13.51 -1.09 -24.01
C THR A 403 13.24 0.03 -23.00
N THR A 404 12.02 0.45 -22.71
CA THR A 404 11.77 1.52 -21.74
C THR A 404 10.70 1.11 -20.74
N VAL A 405 11.15 0.33 -19.75
CA VAL A 405 10.41 0.19 -18.51
C VAL A 405 10.23 1.60 -17.93
N GLY A 406 8.99 2.09 -17.93
CA GLY A 406 8.63 3.37 -17.34
C GLY A 406 8.18 4.49 -18.26
N THR A 407 8.16 4.30 -19.59
CA THR A 407 7.71 5.35 -20.54
C THR A 407 6.56 4.91 -21.45
N GLN A 408 6.01 3.72 -21.25
CA GLN A 408 4.81 3.34 -21.99
C GLN A 408 3.62 4.17 -21.50
N PRO A 409 2.80 4.72 -22.40
CA PRO A 409 1.55 5.34 -21.98
C PRO A 409 0.76 4.28 -21.23
N VAL A 410 0.46 4.55 -19.99
CA VAL A 410 -0.46 3.70 -19.22
C VAL A 410 -1.77 3.73 -19.99
N ASN A 411 -2.12 2.60 -20.57
CA ASN A 411 -3.41 2.47 -21.22
C ASN A 411 -4.41 2.38 -20.07
N PHE A 412 -5.17 3.44 -19.83
CA PHE A 412 -6.15 3.54 -18.75
C PHE A 412 -7.35 2.59 -18.91
N ASN A 413 -7.31 1.68 -19.86
CA ASN A 413 -8.16 0.49 -19.82
C ASN A 413 -7.75 -0.41 -18.66
N LEU A 414 -7.81 0.17 -17.47
CA LEU A 414 -7.69 -0.56 -16.22
C LEU A 414 -8.94 -1.41 -16.10
N LEU A 415 -8.74 -2.70 -15.99
CA LEU A 415 -9.85 -3.62 -15.75
C LEU A 415 -10.02 -3.83 -14.25
N PRO A 416 -11.21 -3.91 -13.87
CA PRO A 416 -12.41 -3.18 -14.23
C PRO A 416 -12.32 -1.75 -13.76
N THR A 417 -13.35 -0.94 -13.89
CA THR A 417 -13.33 0.45 -13.40
C THR A 417 -12.84 0.46 -11.95
N PRO A 418 -11.67 1.05 -11.66
CA PRO A 418 -11.13 1.02 -10.32
C PRO A 418 -12.06 1.74 -9.35
N LEU A 419 -12.28 1.14 -8.18
CA LEU A 419 -12.94 1.82 -7.09
C LEU A 419 -12.00 2.88 -6.54
N ILE A 420 -12.40 4.15 -6.60
CA ILE A 420 -11.58 5.25 -6.12
C ILE A 420 -12.27 5.85 -4.92
N PRO A 421 -11.66 5.76 -3.73
CA PRO A 421 -12.26 6.31 -2.52
C PRO A 421 -12.38 7.83 -2.64
N ALA A 422 -13.39 8.40 -1.95
CA ALA A 422 -13.53 9.84 -1.87
C ALA A 422 -12.36 10.42 -1.07
N ALA A 423 -11.69 11.42 -1.66
CA ALA A 423 -10.57 12.08 -1.00
C ALA A 423 -10.99 12.77 0.29
N GLN A 424 -10.12 12.75 1.30
CA GLN A 424 -10.34 13.38 2.61
C GLN A 424 -11.48 12.78 3.42
N GLN A 425 -11.96 11.61 3.05
CA GLN A 425 -12.94 10.83 3.80
C GLN A 425 -12.25 9.70 4.58
N SER A 426 -13.00 8.97 5.38
CA SER A 426 -12.50 7.78 6.07
C SER A 426 -13.30 6.55 5.65
N LEU A 427 -12.60 5.50 5.30
CA LEU A 427 -13.15 4.16 5.16
C LEU A 427 -13.41 3.61 6.57
N GLN A 428 -14.50 2.89 6.75
CA GLN A 428 -14.85 2.23 8.00
C GLN A 428 -14.86 0.71 7.79
N SER A 429 -14.21 -0.03 8.69
CA SER A 429 -14.18 -1.49 8.63
C SER A 429 -14.02 -2.09 10.03
N ASP A 430 -14.55 -3.29 10.23
CA ASP A 430 -14.21 -4.10 11.38
C ASP A 430 -12.93 -4.87 11.07
N LEU A 431 -11.97 -4.82 11.97
CA LEU A 431 -10.64 -5.42 11.79
C LEU A 431 -10.45 -6.54 12.81
N GLU A 432 -10.19 -7.75 12.32
CA GLU A 432 -9.74 -8.86 13.15
C GLU A 432 -8.23 -9.03 12.96
N HIS A 433 -7.47 -9.05 14.06
CA HIS A 433 -6.02 -9.09 14.03
C HIS A 433 -5.43 -10.01 15.09
N TYR A 434 -4.26 -10.57 14.80
CA TYR A 434 -3.51 -11.35 15.79
C TYR A 434 -2.86 -10.43 16.81
N LEU A 435 -2.85 -10.90 18.06
CA LEU A 435 -2.17 -10.21 19.15
C LEU A 435 -0.67 -10.52 19.13
N SER A 436 0.09 -9.68 19.80
CA SER A 436 1.52 -9.85 20.06
C SER A 436 1.77 -9.98 21.56
N ARG A 437 2.96 -10.46 21.95
CA ARG A 437 3.31 -10.69 23.35
C ARG A 437 4.78 -10.43 23.62
N ILE A 438 5.10 -10.01 24.83
CA ILE A 438 6.48 -9.92 25.31
C ILE A 438 6.62 -10.85 26.51
N ASP A 439 7.43 -11.91 26.37
CA ASP A 439 7.80 -12.78 27.46
C ASP A 439 9.12 -12.31 28.07
N THR A 440 9.33 -12.57 29.36
CA THR A 440 10.57 -12.22 30.03
C THR A 440 11.28 -13.46 30.55
N VAL A 441 12.53 -13.63 30.14
CA VAL A 441 13.42 -14.61 30.77
C VAL A 441 14.00 -13.98 32.04
N ALA A 442 13.77 -14.61 33.16
CA ALA A 442 14.23 -14.14 34.45
C ALA A 442 15.03 -15.24 35.21
N VAL A 443 15.85 -14.80 36.12
CA VAL A 443 16.52 -15.69 37.11
C VAL A 443 16.01 -15.33 38.51
N ASP A 444 15.67 -16.34 39.28
CA ASP A 444 15.24 -16.16 40.65
C ASP A 444 16.41 -16.21 41.67
N SER A 445 16.12 -16.00 42.95
CA SER A 445 17.12 -16.01 44.02
C SER A 445 17.69 -17.41 44.31
N TYR A 446 17.07 -18.48 43.79
CA TYR A 446 17.53 -19.87 43.92
C TYR A 446 18.45 -20.29 42.78
N GLY A 447 18.50 -19.51 41.72
CA GLY A 447 19.31 -19.77 40.54
C GLY A 447 18.57 -20.46 39.40
N ASP A 448 17.29 -20.61 39.54
CA ASP A 448 16.48 -21.14 38.46
C ASP A 448 16.19 -20.07 37.40
N ILE A 449 16.41 -20.44 36.13
CA ILE A 449 16.07 -19.60 34.99
C ILE A 449 14.66 -19.99 34.59
N ILE A 450 13.78 -19.00 34.53
CA ILE A 450 12.36 -19.16 34.27
C ILE A 450 11.93 -18.27 33.08
N LEU A 451 10.91 -18.73 32.36
CA LEU A 451 10.24 -17.93 31.34
C LEU A 451 8.90 -17.44 31.92
N VAL A 452 8.78 -16.14 32.14
CA VAL A 452 7.53 -15.50 32.57
C VAL A 452 6.79 -15.04 31.31
N LYS A 453 5.63 -15.64 31.03
CA LYS A 453 4.79 -15.27 29.90
C LYS A 453 4.10 -13.94 30.15
N GLY A 454 4.13 -13.05 29.15
CA GLY A 454 3.39 -11.80 29.16
C GLY A 454 1.92 -11.97 28.76
N GLU A 455 1.18 -10.88 28.81
CA GLU A 455 -0.19 -10.82 28.30
C GLU A 455 -0.19 -10.56 26.80
N GLU A 456 -1.11 -11.21 26.11
CA GLU A 456 -1.32 -11.03 24.68
C GLU A 456 -2.14 -9.76 24.46
N GLN A 457 -1.55 -8.76 23.79
CA GLN A 457 -2.14 -7.44 23.60
C GLN A 457 -1.71 -6.83 22.26
N LYS A 458 -2.47 -5.84 21.77
CA LYS A 458 -2.10 -5.04 20.59
C LYS A 458 -0.75 -4.33 20.79
N ASN A 459 -0.53 -3.77 21.99
CA ASN A 459 0.72 -3.13 22.39
C ASN A 459 1.24 -3.81 23.66
N PRO A 460 1.93 -4.96 23.54
CA PRO A 460 2.31 -5.73 24.69
C PRO A 460 3.39 -5.03 25.51
N SER A 461 3.32 -5.22 26.82
CA SER A 461 4.34 -4.81 27.76
C SER A 461 4.97 -6.03 28.43
N PRO A 462 6.25 -5.94 28.86
CA PRO A 462 6.87 -7.02 29.60
C PRO A 462 6.07 -7.36 30.87
N PRO A 463 5.97 -8.64 31.24
CA PRO A 463 5.26 -9.06 32.44
C PRO A 463 5.93 -8.50 33.70
N ARG A 464 5.13 -8.25 34.72
CA ARG A 464 5.64 -7.85 36.02
C ARG A 464 6.30 -9.05 36.70
N LEU A 465 7.57 -8.90 37.07
CA LEU A 465 8.33 -9.90 37.78
C LEU A 465 8.06 -9.81 39.29
N GLU A 466 8.24 -10.91 39.98
CA GLU A 466 8.25 -10.96 41.45
C GLU A 466 9.50 -10.26 42.01
N THR A 467 9.47 -9.93 43.31
CA THR A 467 10.55 -9.15 43.94
C THR A 467 11.88 -9.89 44.05
N ASP A 468 11.89 -11.21 43.91
CA ASP A 468 13.06 -12.09 43.94
C ASP A 468 13.53 -12.56 42.56
N GLN A 469 12.99 -11.99 41.51
CA GLN A 469 13.33 -12.29 40.13
C GLN A 469 14.08 -11.14 39.47
N LEU A 470 15.09 -11.46 38.69
CA LEU A 470 15.86 -10.53 37.86
C LEU A 470 15.65 -10.82 36.40
N ALA A 471 15.15 -9.84 35.64
CA ALA A 471 15.03 -9.97 34.18
C ALA A 471 16.41 -10.08 33.50
N ILE A 472 16.59 -11.12 32.70
CA ILE A 472 17.78 -11.29 31.84
C ILE A 472 17.52 -10.76 30.46
N ALA A 473 16.38 -11.11 29.87
CA ALA A 473 16.01 -10.70 28.53
C ALA A 473 14.49 -10.63 28.38
N ASN A 474 14.03 -9.69 27.56
CA ASN A 474 12.68 -9.65 27.04
C ASN A 474 12.66 -10.32 25.66
N VAL A 475 11.67 -11.17 25.42
CA VAL A 475 11.47 -11.87 24.15
C VAL A 475 10.24 -11.30 23.49
N GLU A 476 10.45 -10.49 22.47
CA GLU A 476 9.37 -9.91 21.66
C GLU A 476 8.85 -10.96 20.68
N ILE A 477 7.58 -11.32 20.81
CA ILE A 477 6.89 -12.28 19.95
C ILE A 477 5.92 -11.48 19.07
N PRO A 478 6.20 -11.36 17.76
CA PRO A 478 5.35 -10.61 16.85
C PRO A 478 4.00 -11.32 16.62
N THR A 479 3.10 -10.64 15.93
CA THR A 479 1.81 -11.21 15.50
C THR A 479 2.02 -12.45 14.63
N PHE A 480 1.08 -13.39 14.69
CA PHE A 480 1.14 -14.63 13.91
C PHE A 480 1.29 -14.38 12.38
N PRO A 481 2.10 -15.15 11.68
CA PRO A 481 3.01 -16.21 12.15
C PRO A 481 4.34 -15.66 12.66
N ALA A 482 4.81 -16.13 13.81
CA ALA A 482 6.09 -15.75 14.38
C ALA A 482 7.20 -16.71 13.91
N LEU A 483 8.29 -16.17 13.42
CA LEU A 483 9.42 -16.92 12.85
C LEU A 483 10.63 -16.91 13.80
N SER A 484 11.43 -17.98 13.77
CA SER A 484 12.76 -17.91 14.38
C SER A 484 13.63 -16.89 13.64
N LYS A 485 14.61 -16.29 14.32
CA LYS A 485 15.54 -15.33 13.68
C LYS A 485 16.19 -15.92 12.42
N LYS A 486 16.63 -17.19 12.49
CA LYS A 486 17.24 -17.88 11.35
C LYS A 486 16.28 -18.01 10.16
N GLN A 487 15.03 -18.36 10.39
CA GLN A 487 14.02 -18.44 9.32
C GLN A 487 13.70 -17.06 8.74
N ALA A 488 13.53 -16.05 9.61
CA ALA A 488 13.27 -14.69 9.19
C ALA A 488 14.42 -14.11 8.34
N ASP A 489 15.67 -14.39 8.71
CA ASP A 489 16.86 -13.98 7.93
C ASP A 489 16.90 -14.65 6.55
N ILE A 490 16.62 -15.95 6.48
CA ILE A 490 16.56 -16.69 5.21
C ILE A 490 15.47 -16.12 4.30
N LEU A 491 14.29 -15.85 4.87
CA LEU A 491 13.13 -15.34 4.14
C LEU A 491 13.18 -13.81 3.94
N ARG A 492 14.13 -13.12 4.56
CA ARG A 492 14.22 -11.64 4.59
C ARG A 492 12.95 -10.98 5.14
N LYS A 493 12.40 -11.54 6.22
CA LYS A 493 11.15 -11.14 6.86
C LYS A 493 11.34 -10.77 8.33
N ASP A 494 12.22 -9.80 8.61
CA ASP A 494 12.61 -9.40 9.98
C ASP A 494 11.45 -8.94 10.87
N GLY A 495 10.36 -8.45 10.28
CA GLY A 495 9.15 -8.05 11.01
C GLY A 495 8.43 -9.21 11.71
N TYR A 496 8.61 -10.43 11.20
CA TYR A 496 8.02 -11.65 11.77
C TYR A 496 8.97 -12.42 12.70
N ALA A 497 10.19 -11.91 12.92
CA ALA A 497 11.18 -12.57 13.75
C ALA A 497 10.87 -12.41 15.25
N ILE A 498 10.96 -13.50 16.01
CA ILE A 498 11.03 -13.43 17.48
C ILE A 498 12.37 -12.80 17.85
N LYS A 499 12.33 -11.74 18.68
CA LYS A 499 13.51 -10.92 19.02
C LYS A 499 13.80 -10.97 20.51
N PRO A 500 14.80 -11.73 20.96
CA PRO A 500 15.28 -11.62 22.33
C PRO A 500 16.10 -10.32 22.48
N ARG A 501 15.75 -9.52 23.47
CA ARG A 501 16.49 -8.31 23.85
C ARG A 501 16.98 -8.42 25.26
N ALA A 502 18.30 -8.44 25.45
CA ALA A 502 18.88 -8.44 26.79
C ALA A 502 18.45 -7.18 27.55
N THR A 503 17.99 -7.34 28.79
CA THR A 503 17.73 -6.24 29.70
C THR A 503 19.08 -5.73 30.20
N GLY A 504 19.45 -4.52 29.79
CA GLY A 504 20.77 -3.95 30.04
C GLY A 504 20.97 -3.49 31.48
N ILE A 505 20.80 -4.36 32.49
CA ILE A 505 21.19 -4.07 33.87
C ILE A 505 22.69 -4.34 33.99
N LYS A 506 23.50 -3.32 33.75
CA LYS A 506 24.93 -3.33 34.12
C LYS A 506 25.04 -2.91 35.61
N ASN A 507 24.95 -3.87 36.51
CA ASN A 507 25.39 -3.66 37.85
C ASN A 507 26.91 -3.76 37.90
N TYR A 508 27.59 -2.62 38.13
CA TYR A 508 29.03 -2.61 38.31
C TYR A 508 29.35 -3.24 39.68
N THR A 509 30.18 -4.25 39.67
CA THR A 509 30.75 -4.80 40.89
C THR A 509 31.79 -3.83 41.45
N MET A 510 32.13 -3.95 42.75
CA MET A 510 33.21 -3.16 43.36
C MET A 510 34.54 -3.35 42.62
N LYS A 511 34.74 -4.53 42.00
CA LYS A 511 35.91 -4.81 41.15
C LYS A 511 35.87 -4.02 39.86
N ASP A 512 34.69 -3.85 39.24
CA ASP A 512 34.53 -3.04 38.03
C ASP A 512 34.70 -1.56 38.31
N LEU A 513 34.17 -1.08 39.45
CA LEU A 513 34.37 0.28 39.93
C LEU A 513 35.85 0.56 40.19
N HIS A 514 36.57 -0.33 40.85
CA HIS A 514 38.00 -0.20 41.07
C HIS A 514 38.82 -0.23 39.76
N SER A 515 38.39 -1.03 38.78
CA SER A 515 39.01 -1.04 37.46
C SER A 515 38.76 0.25 36.66
N LEU A 516 37.58 0.86 36.84
CA LEU A 516 37.23 2.15 36.29
C LEU A 516 38.02 3.29 36.94
N GLU A 517 38.14 3.27 38.28
CA GLU A 517 38.97 4.20 39.06
C GLU A 517 40.41 4.16 38.60
N LYS A 518 41.02 2.99 38.47
CA LYS A 518 42.39 2.83 37.94
C LYS A 518 42.53 3.33 36.49
N LYS A 519 41.51 3.23 35.67
CA LYS A 519 41.56 3.77 34.30
C LYS A 519 41.48 5.28 34.30
N ILE A 520 40.71 5.89 35.21
CA ILE A 520 40.60 7.32 35.36
C ILE A 520 41.92 7.91 35.91
N ASP A 521 42.53 7.26 36.91
CA ASP A 521 43.81 7.65 37.51
C ASP A 521 44.99 7.56 36.51
N ASN A 522 44.85 6.74 35.48
CA ASN A 522 45.87 6.61 34.41
C ASN A 522 45.61 7.47 33.17
N MET A 523 44.55 8.26 33.15
CA MET A 523 44.27 9.28 32.12
C MET A 523 44.77 10.67 32.50
#